data_0515f54d0598ac9636b846ee8b2cb98a
#
_entry.id   0515f54d0598ac9636b846ee8b2cb98a
#
_cell.length_a   1.000
_cell.length_b   1.000
_cell.length_c   1.000
_cell.angle_alpha   90.00
_cell.angle_beta   90.00
_cell.angle_gamma   90.00
#
_symmetry.space_group_name_H-M   'P 1'
#
loop_
_entity.id
_entity.type
_entity.pdbx_description
1 polymer ?
#
loop_
_entity_poly.entity_id
_entity_poly.type
_entity_poly.pdbx_seq_one_letter_code
_entity_poly.pdbx_strand_id
1 'polypeptide(L)'
;TLAQMQQFWQYAKEISALPPEQQQQLVGSDAYAEQIVAKLLTGALSNGTVTITNNGFIERAIAMTAEQGQTPDLETLKGMALLNISMLEPLPQNMKDALAGFVNKPEKLKLSFNFADPLQFAKVQSGELMPQLGSPEAIIQFANLQLQAN
;
A
#
# COMPACT_ATOMS: atom_id res chain seq x y z
N THR A 1 -3.16 4.35 -18.13
CA THR A 1 -2.19 5.29 -18.73
C THR A 1 -2.22 6.62 -18.00
N LEU A 2 -1.16 7.45 -18.17
CA LEU A 2 -1.07 8.79 -17.58
C LEU A 2 -2.30 9.65 -17.94
N ALA A 3 -2.80 9.51 -19.16
CA ALA A 3 -4.00 10.20 -19.65
C ALA A 3 -5.27 9.80 -18.89
N GLN A 4 -5.41 8.54 -18.50
CA GLN A 4 -6.57 8.08 -17.72
C GLN A 4 -6.52 8.58 -16.27
N MET A 5 -5.33 8.64 -15.67
CA MET A 5 -5.13 9.27 -14.36
C MET A 5 -5.44 10.77 -14.41
N GLN A 6 -5.02 11.46 -15.46
CA GLN A 6 -5.34 12.90 -15.65
C GLN A 6 -6.85 13.13 -15.77
N GLN A 7 -7.57 12.29 -16.52
CA GLN A 7 -9.03 12.36 -16.61
C GLN A 7 -9.71 12.10 -15.26
N PHE A 8 -9.21 11.12 -14.48
CA PHE A 8 -9.72 10.86 -13.13
C PHE A 8 -9.51 12.07 -12.20
N TRP A 9 -8.30 12.68 -12.21
CA TRP A 9 -8.00 13.87 -11.42
C TRP A 9 -8.80 15.10 -11.84
N GLN A 10 -9.04 15.29 -13.13
CA GLN A 10 -9.91 16.36 -13.62
C GLN A 10 -11.35 16.16 -13.11
N TYR A 11 -11.86 14.95 -13.20
CA TYR A 11 -13.20 14.63 -12.71
C TYR A 11 -13.33 14.80 -11.18
N ALA A 12 -12.32 14.38 -10.43
CA ALA A 12 -12.27 14.59 -8.98
C ALA A 12 -12.24 16.08 -8.61
N LYS A 13 -11.53 16.90 -9.39
CA LYS A 13 -11.53 18.37 -9.24
C LYS A 13 -12.88 19.01 -9.56
N GLU A 14 -13.53 18.58 -10.62
CA GLU A 14 -14.87 19.06 -10.99
C GLU A 14 -15.88 18.81 -9.87
N ILE A 15 -15.85 17.61 -9.28
CA ILE A 15 -16.72 17.27 -8.15
C ILE A 15 -16.37 18.09 -6.91
N SER A 16 -15.08 18.25 -6.60
CA SER A 16 -14.66 19.04 -5.44
C SER A 16 -15.01 20.53 -5.55
N ALA A 17 -15.26 21.03 -6.76
CA ALA A 17 -15.67 22.39 -7.03
C ALA A 17 -17.20 22.61 -6.90
N LEU A 18 -17.99 21.54 -6.77
CA LEU A 18 -19.44 21.64 -6.58
C LEU A 18 -19.79 22.11 -5.15
N PRO A 19 -20.93 22.76 -4.95
CA PRO A 19 -21.45 23.04 -3.61
C PRO A 19 -21.63 21.76 -2.77
N PRO A 20 -21.44 21.81 -1.45
CA PRO A 20 -21.47 20.61 -0.57
C PRO A 20 -22.75 19.79 -0.69
N GLU A 21 -23.91 20.44 -0.89
CA GLU A 21 -25.21 19.77 -1.07
C GLU A 21 -25.24 18.94 -2.37
N GLN A 22 -24.69 19.47 -3.45
CA GLN A 22 -24.62 18.77 -4.73
C GLN A 22 -23.58 17.65 -4.69
N GLN A 23 -22.47 17.82 -3.97
CA GLN A 23 -21.50 16.75 -3.74
C GLN A 23 -22.14 15.57 -3.01
N GLN A 24 -22.91 15.81 -1.94
CA GLN A 24 -23.60 14.76 -1.20
C GLN A 24 -24.65 14.02 -2.04
N GLN A 25 -25.43 14.73 -2.84
CA GLN A 25 -26.40 14.12 -3.73
C GLN A 25 -25.76 13.25 -4.82
N LEU A 26 -24.64 13.71 -5.39
CA LEU A 26 -23.89 12.98 -6.41
C LEU A 26 -23.24 11.73 -5.83
N VAL A 27 -22.50 11.87 -4.74
CA VAL A 27 -21.77 10.77 -4.08
C VAL A 27 -22.71 9.71 -3.52
N GLY A 28 -23.94 10.09 -3.13
CA GLY A 28 -24.98 9.18 -2.65
C GLY A 28 -25.80 8.51 -3.75
N SER A 29 -25.58 8.81 -5.02
CA SER A 29 -26.35 8.22 -6.12
C SER A 29 -25.70 6.96 -6.69
N ASP A 30 -26.52 5.93 -6.95
CA ASP A 30 -26.05 4.67 -7.58
C ASP A 30 -25.42 4.94 -8.95
N ALA A 31 -25.95 5.90 -9.71
CA ALA A 31 -25.42 6.31 -11.02
C ALA A 31 -23.99 6.87 -10.92
N TYR A 32 -23.65 7.58 -9.85
CA TYR A 32 -22.29 8.06 -9.61
C TYR A 32 -21.34 6.92 -9.27
N ALA A 33 -21.76 6.02 -8.39
CA ALA A 33 -20.98 4.83 -8.04
C ALA A 33 -20.67 3.98 -9.28
N GLU A 34 -21.66 3.74 -10.15
CA GLU A 34 -21.50 3.02 -11.41
C GLU A 34 -20.51 3.72 -12.36
N GLN A 35 -20.59 5.05 -12.50
CA GLN A 35 -19.66 5.80 -13.35
C GLN A 35 -18.22 5.75 -12.83
N ILE A 36 -18.01 5.86 -11.52
CA ILE A 36 -16.69 5.74 -10.90
C ILE A 36 -16.13 4.32 -11.12
N VAL A 37 -16.93 3.31 -10.86
CA VAL A 37 -16.53 1.92 -11.06
C VAL A 37 -16.19 1.67 -12.54
N ALA A 38 -17.03 2.11 -13.47
CA ALA A 38 -16.77 1.95 -14.89
C ALA A 38 -15.46 2.62 -15.32
N LYS A 39 -15.17 3.83 -14.83
CA LYS A 39 -13.91 4.54 -15.11
C LYS A 39 -12.69 3.85 -14.47
N LEU A 40 -12.82 3.36 -13.24
CA LEU A 40 -11.76 2.61 -12.57
C LEU A 40 -11.45 1.30 -13.33
N LEU A 41 -12.47 0.61 -13.81
CA LEU A 41 -12.31 -0.66 -14.52
C LEU A 41 -11.58 -0.53 -15.86
N THR A 42 -11.58 0.65 -16.49
CA THR A 42 -10.76 0.92 -17.68
C THR A 42 -9.28 1.15 -17.35
N GLY A 43 -8.98 1.32 -16.06
CA GLY A 43 -7.63 1.57 -15.58
C GLY A 43 -6.76 0.32 -15.57
N ALA A 44 -5.46 0.54 -15.66
CA ALA A 44 -4.46 -0.50 -15.47
C ALA A 44 -3.27 0.06 -14.66
N LEU A 45 -2.71 -0.79 -13.83
CA LEU A 45 -1.54 -0.49 -13.00
C LEU A 45 -0.34 -1.25 -13.54
N SER A 46 0.72 -0.54 -13.92
CA SER A 46 1.95 -1.17 -14.44
C SER A 46 3.03 -1.25 -13.39
N ASN A 47 3.28 -0.16 -12.70
CA ASN A 47 4.31 -0.08 -11.67
C ASN A 47 3.95 1.01 -10.66
N GLY A 48 4.61 0.97 -9.52
CA GLY A 48 4.48 2.00 -8.51
C GLY A 48 5.48 1.83 -7.38
N THR A 49 5.54 2.85 -6.56
CA THR A 49 6.40 2.88 -5.39
C THR A 49 5.67 3.54 -4.23
N VAL A 50 5.72 2.89 -3.09
CA VAL A 50 5.27 3.44 -1.80
C VAL A 50 6.49 3.61 -0.93
N THR A 51 6.69 4.80 -0.38
CA THR A 51 7.80 5.09 0.53
C THR A 51 7.23 5.50 1.87
N ILE A 52 7.64 4.79 2.91
CA ILE A 52 7.37 5.11 4.30
C ILE A 52 8.63 5.78 4.85
N THR A 53 8.51 7.00 5.34
CA THR A 53 9.60 7.72 5.99
C THR A 53 9.25 7.89 7.47
N ASN A 54 10.15 7.43 8.34
CA ASN A 54 10.01 7.63 9.78
C ASN A 54 10.52 9.03 10.16
N ASN A 55 9.60 9.96 10.34
CA ASN A 55 9.91 11.30 10.84
C ASN A 55 9.80 11.36 12.38
N GLY A 56 10.42 10.41 13.08
CA GLY A 56 10.35 10.27 14.53
C GLY A 56 9.01 9.71 15.05
N PHE A 57 8.21 9.11 14.17
CA PHE A 57 6.92 8.52 14.59
C PHE A 57 7.12 7.31 15.50
N ILE A 58 8.06 6.43 15.15
CA ILE A 58 8.32 5.21 15.92
C ILE A 58 8.84 5.57 17.32
N GLU A 59 9.77 6.51 17.40
CA GLU A 59 10.35 6.98 18.65
C GLU A 59 9.29 7.62 19.55
N ARG A 60 8.40 8.44 18.98
CA ARG A 60 7.28 9.04 19.73
C ARG A 60 6.27 8.00 20.19
N ALA A 61 5.94 7.03 19.34
CA ALA A 61 5.01 5.96 19.71
C ALA A 61 5.56 5.13 20.89
N ILE A 62 6.85 4.80 20.87
CA ILE A 62 7.52 4.09 21.97
C ILE A 62 7.53 4.94 23.24
N ALA A 63 7.86 6.23 23.15
CA ALA A 63 7.87 7.12 24.30
C ALA A 63 6.48 7.23 24.97
N MET A 64 5.42 7.36 24.18
CA MET A 64 4.04 7.41 24.69
C MET A 64 3.62 6.13 25.44
N THR A 65 4.08 4.97 24.97
CA THR A 65 3.77 3.70 25.64
C THR A 65 4.65 3.48 26.89
N ALA A 66 5.89 3.99 26.90
CA ALA A 66 6.78 3.94 28.05
C ALA A 66 6.23 4.75 29.25
N GLU A 67 5.58 5.90 29.01
CA GLU A 67 4.93 6.70 30.04
C GLU A 67 3.78 5.96 30.75
N GLN A 68 3.20 4.95 30.10
CA GLN A 68 2.13 4.11 30.68
C GLN A 68 2.66 2.92 31.50
N GLY A 69 3.97 2.79 31.69
CA GLY A 69 4.62 1.80 32.57
C GLY A 69 4.56 0.35 32.08
N GLN A 70 4.26 0.11 30.81
CA GLN A 70 3.99 -1.24 30.29
C GLN A 70 4.90 -1.66 29.12
N THR A 71 5.89 -0.86 28.73
CA THR A 71 6.67 -1.17 27.51
C THR A 71 8.02 -1.79 27.81
N PRO A 72 8.39 -2.85 27.08
CA PRO A 72 9.77 -3.30 26.97
C PRO A 72 10.65 -2.14 26.45
N ASP A 73 11.92 -2.15 26.80
CA ASP A 73 12.88 -1.19 26.24
C ASP A 73 13.00 -1.34 24.71
N LEU A 74 13.54 -0.33 24.07
CA LEU A 74 13.64 -0.27 22.59
C LEU A 74 14.39 -1.48 22.00
N GLU A 75 15.43 -1.97 22.69
CA GLU A 75 16.23 -3.10 22.19
C GLU A 75 15.44 -4.41 22.29
N THR A 76 14.65 -4.59 23.33
CA THR A 76 13.72 -5.72 23.45
C THR A 76 12.66 -5.69 22.34
N LEU A 77 12.08 -4.51 22.04
CA LEU A 77 11.12 -4.36 20.94
C LEU A 77 11.74 -4.65 19.58
N LYS A 78 12.95 -4.18 19.32
CA LYS A 78 13.70 -4.51 18.11
C LYS A 78 13.95 -6.02 18.01
N GLY A 79 14.42 -6.65 19.09
CA GLY A 79 14.64 -8.09 19.14
C GLY A 79 13.40 -8.90 18.79
N MET A 80 12.24 -8.53 19.38
CA MET A 80 10.95 -9.17 19.07
C MET A 80 10.56 -8.96 17.60
N ALA A 81 10.73 -7.74 17.07
CA ALA A 81 10.41 -7.43 15.67
C ALA A 81 11.30 -8.26 14.71
N LEU A 82 12.60 -8.35 14.96
CA LEU A 82 13.54 -9.15 14.16
C LEU A 82 13.20 -10.64 14.20
N LEU A 83 12.83 -11.17 15.37
CA LEU A 83 12.37 -12.54 15.51
C LEU A 83 11.10 -12.78 14.68
N ASN A 84 10.12 -11.92 14.81
CA ASN A 84 8.88 -12.01 14.02
C ASN A 84 9.16 -11.95 12.50
N ILE A 85 10.04 -11.05 12.05
CA ILE A 85 10.44 -10.95 10.63
C ILE A 85 11.08 -12.25 10.15
N SER A 86 11.94 -12.88 10.97
CA SER A 86 12.58 -14.14 10.61
C SER A 86 11.59 -15.27 10.38
N MET A 87 10.47 -15.25 11.12
CA MET A 87 9.39 -16.24 11.06
C MET A 87 8.34 -15.97 9.97
N LEU A 88 8.43 -14.83 9.27
CA LEU A 88 7.50 -14.51 8.18
C LEU A 88 7.73 -15.44 6.98
N GLU A 89 7.14 -16.62 7.02
CA GLU A 89 6.97 -17.44 5.83
C GLU A 89 5.70 -16.93 5.13
N PRO A 90 5.74 -16.64 3.91
CA PRO A 90 6.58 -16.97 2.76
C PRO A 90 7.42 -15.80 2.22
N LEU A 91 7.86 -14.90 3.06
CA LEU A 91 8.57 -13.71 2.60
C LEU A 91 9.98 -14.07 2.09
N PRO A 92 10.39 -13.64 0.88
CA PRO A 92 11.76 -13.82 0.38
C PRO A 92 12.81 -13.22 1.31
N GLN A 93 14.00 -13.84 1.36
CA GLN A 93 15.06 -13.42 2.29
C GLN A 93 15.47 -11.96 2.11
N ASN A 94 15.60 -11.48 0.87
CA ASN A 94 15.92 -10.07 0.58
C ASN A 94 14.88 -9.08 1.14
N MET A 95 13.61 -9.47 1.21
CA MET A 95 12.58 -8.64 1.82
C MET A 95 12.63 -8.68 3.35
N LYS A 96 12.95 -9.85 3.94
CA LYS A 96 13.24 -9.98 5.37
C LYS A 96 14.44 -9.11 5.77
N ASP A 97 15.50 -9.14 4.98
CA ASP A 97 16.71 -8.34 5.21
C ASP A 97 16.40 -6.83 5.15
N ALA A 98 15.58 -6.40 4.21
CA ALA A 98 15.12 -5.01 4.13
C ALA A 98 14.28 -4.60 5.36
N LEU A 99 13.35 -5.46 5.80
CA LEU A 99 12.56 -5.21 7.01
C LEU A 99 13.45 -5.14 8.26
N ALA A 100 14.41 -6.08 8.38
CA ALA A 100 15.38 -6.09 9.49
C ALA A 100 16.24 -4.82 9.46
N GLY A 101 16.69 -4.40 8.28
CA GLY A 101 17.42 -3.15 8.08
C GLY A 101 16.62 -1.93 8.55
N PHE A 102 15.33 -1.88 8.24
CA PHE A 102 14.44 -0.81 8.70
C PHE A 102 14.22 -0.85 10.23
N VAL A 103 14.06 -2.04 10.83
CA VAL A 103 13.93 -2.17 12.29
C VAL A 103 15.17 -1.67 13.01
N ASN A 104 16.36 -2.01 12.50
CA ASN A 104 17.62 -1.57 13.08
C ASN A 104 17.85 -0.06 12.95
N LYS A 105 17.51 0.48 11.79
CA LYS A 105 17.64 1.92 11.47
C LYS A 105 16.38 2.40 10.76
N PRO A 106 15.37 2.85 11.52
CA PRO A 106 14.06 3.16 10.96
C PRO A 106 14.04 4.55 10.32
N GLU A 107 14.66 4.71 9.16
CA GLU A 107 14.65 5.96 8.41
C GLU A 107 13.64 5.90 7.27
N LYS A 108 13.85 4.97 6.33
CA LYS A 108 13.02 4.86 5.14
C LYS A 108 12.80 3.40 4.76
N LEU A 109 11.56 3.07 4.39
CA LEU A 109 11.18 1.80 3.81
C LEU A 109 10.46 2.06 2.50
N LYS A 110 10.96 1.47 1.42
CA LYS A 110 10.44 1.63 0.07
C LYS A 110 9.93 0.29 -0.45
N LEU A 111 8.64 0.22 -0.75
CA LEU A 111 8.02 -0.88 -1.47
C LEU A 111 7.82 -0.46 -2.92
N SER A 112 8.35 -1.24 -3.86
CA SER A 112 8.10 -1.06 -5.28
C SER A 112 7.49 -2.32 -5.89
N PHE A 113 6.69 -2.12 -6.93
CA PHE A 113 6.11 -3.20 -7.71
C PHE A 113 6.19 -2.86 -9.20
N ASN A 114 6.29 -3.89 -10.03
CA ASN A 114 6.34 -3.76 -11.47
C ASN A 114 5.73 -4.99 -12.12
N PHE A 115 4.52 -4.84 -12.64
CA PHE A 115 3.82 -5.91 -13.34
C PHE A 115 4.43 -6.11 -14.73
N ALA A 116 4.69 -7.37 -15.12
CA ALA A 116 5.16 -7.71 -16.46
C ALA A 116 4.13 -7.28 -17.53
N ASP A 117 2.87 -7.57 -17.26
CA ASP A 117 1.72 -7.06 -18.01
C ASP A 117 0.91 -6.12 -17.12
N PRO A 118 0.43 -4.98 -17.61
CA PRO A 118 -0.35 -4.06 -16.80
C PRO A 118 -1.55 -4.75 -16.16
N LEU A 119 -1.65 -4.64 -14.83
CA LEU A 119 -2.75 -5.16 -14.03
C LEU A 119 -4.02 -4.39 -14.38
N GLN A 120 -4.90 -4.98 -15.17
CA GLN A 120 -6.20 -4.40 -15.53
C GLN A 120 -7.19 -4.57 -14.39
N PHE A 121 -7.80 -3.50 -13.93
CA PHE A 121 -8.76 -3.57 -12.82
C PHE A 121 -10.01 -4.38 -13.17
N ALA A 122 -10.41 -4.41 -14.45
CA ALA A 122 -11.48 -5.28 -14.92
C ALA A 122 -11.19 -6.76 -14.68
N LYS A 123 -9.93 -7.21 -14.84
CA LYS A 123 -9.53 -8.60 -14.57
C LYS A 123 -9.48 -8.93 -13.08
N VAL A 124 -9.23 -7.94 -12.22
CA VAL A 124 -9.34 -8.13 -10.77
C VAL A 124 -10.79 -8.35 -10.40
N GLN A 125 -11.70 -7.53 -10.94
CA GLN A 125 -13.14 -7.64 -10.66
C GLN A 125 -13.76 -8.93 -11.19
N SER A 126 -13.36 -9.39 -12.39
CA SER A 126 -13.86 -10.64 -12.98
C SER A 126 -13.35 -11.90 -12.28
N GLY A 127 -12.36 -11.77 -11.41
CA GLY A 127 -11.73 -12.91 -10.73
C GLY A 127 -10.72 -13.67 -11.59
N GLU A 128 -10.42 -13.22 -12.81
CA GLU A 128 -9.43 -13.88 -13.69
C GLU A 128 -8.04 -13.97 -13.06
N LEU A 129 -7.72 -13.06 -12.14
CA LEU A 129 -6.43 -12.99 -11.48
C LEU A 129 -6.38 -13.76 -10.14
N MET A 130 -7.48 -14.39 -9.73
CA MET A 130 -7.51 -15.14 -8.46
C MET A 130 -6.40 -16.19 -8.34
N PRO A 131 -6.02 -16.94 -9.40
CA PRO A 131 -4.89 -17.86 -9.31
C PRO A 131 -3.55 -17.19 -9.01
N GLN A 132 -3.32 -15.98 -9.52
CA GLN A 132 -2.10 -15.19 -9.27
C GLN A 132 -2.11 -14.45 -7.92
N LEU A 133 -3.29 -14.31 -7.32
CA LEU A 133 -3.50 -13.61 -6.04
C LEU A 133 -3.79 -14.57 -4.88
N GLY A 134 -3.77 -15.89 -5.12
CA GLY A 134 -4.19 -16.91 -4.17
C GLY A 134 -3.23 -17.17 -3.01
N SER A 135 -1.98 -16.74 -3.10
CA SER A 135 -1.00 -16.84 -2.01
C SER A 135 -0.09 -15.62 -1.97
N PRO A 136 0.51 -15.31 -0.81
CA PRO A 136 1.48 -14.22 -0.69
C PRO A 136 2.67 -14.35 -1.65
N GLU A 137 3.19 -15.56 -1.87
CA GLU A 137 4.28 -15.83 -2.82
C GLU A 137 3.86 -15.52 -4.25
N ALA A 138 2.66 -15.95 -4.64
CA ALA A 138 2.11 -15.68 -5.95
C ALA A 138 1.96 -14.17 -6.19
N ILE A 139 1.50 -13.43 -5.19
CA ILE A 139 1.38 -11.96 -5.25
C ILE A 139 2.75 -11.31 -5.41
N ILE A 140 3.75 -11.74 -4.61
CA ILE A 140 5.13 -11.21 -4.67
C ILE A 140 5.72 -11.41 -6.07
N GLN A 141 5.56 -12.60 -6.64
CA GLN A 141 6.06 -12.91 -7.98
C GLN A 141 5.28 -12.18 -9.06
N PHE A 142 3.96 -12.20 -9.00
CA PHE A 142 3.08 -11.57 -9.99
C PHE A 142 3.30 -10.05 -10.08
N ALA A 143 3.44 -9.39 -8.94
CA ALA A 143 3.68 -7.96 -8.87
C ALA A 143 5.18 -7.60 -8.91
N ASN A 144 6.09 -8.57 -9.00
CA ASN A 144 7.53 -8.35 -8.88
C ASN A 144 7.85 -7.38 -7.73
N LEU A 145 7.34 -7.72 -6.54
CA LEU A 145 7.47 -6.87 -5.35
C LEU A 145 8.93 -6.81 -4.90
N GLN A 146 9.40 -5.61 -4.61
CA GLN A 146 10.72 -5.35 -4.05
C GLN A 146 10.61 -4.45 -2.85
N LEU A 147 11.35 -4.79 -1.80
CA LEU A 147 11.42 -4.00 -0.58
C LEU A 147 12.86 -3.56 -0.35
N GLN A 148 13.05 -2.29 -0.03
CA GLN A 148 14.36 -1.70 0.26
C GLN A 148 14.25 -0.83 1.51
N ALA A 149 15.25 -0.91 2.40
CA ALA A 149 15.37 -0.04 3.56
C ALA A 149 16.57 0.91 3.40
N ASN A 150 16.40 2.15 3.88
CA ASN A 150 17.42 3.22 4.03
C ASN A 150 18.13 3.62 2.76
#